data_f5572791ba25a2a5ca7b70baa542de49
#
_entry.id   f5572791ba25a2a5ca7b70baa542de49
#
_cell.length_a   1.000
_cell.length_b   1.000
_cell.length_c   1.000
_cell.angle_alpha   90.00
_cell.angle_beta   90.00
_cell.angle_gamma   90.00
#
_symmetry.space_group_name_H-M   'P 1'
#
loop_
_entity.id
_entity.type
_entity.pdbx_description
1 polymer ?
#
loop_
_entity_poly.entity_id
_entity_poly.type
_entity_poly.pdbx_seq_one_letter_code
_entity_poly.pdbx_strand_id
1 'polypeptide(L)'
;MARSETTKKTTRIQRQKTDIILEAALDVFSDFGFRGSTIDMIAKQANLSKPNILYYFDNKEAIHITLLEKLLKTWLAPLHEINENNPPIDEICKYVEQKLTMARDFPRESKLFANEILQGAPHVLPELQGTLRALVEKKAKIIKNWSKQGKIADIDPNHLFFSIWATTQHYADFDIQVQSVLNDETIDPFQSASPFLKKMFSTMLEP
;
A
#
# COMPACT_ATOMS: atom_id res chain seq x y z
N MET A 1 -25.30 32.70 -9.99
CA MET A 1 -26.14 31.50 -9.76
C MET A 1 -25.21 30.34 -9.52
N ALA A 2 -25.01 29.97 -8.27
CA ALA A 2 -24.15 28.84 -7.85
C ALA A 2 -24.94 27.55 -8.00
N ARG A 3 -24.43 26.61 -8.83
CA ARG A 3 -24.92 25.24 -8.89
C ARG A 3 -24.48 24.50 -7.61
N SER A 4 -25.43 24.16 -6.76
CA SER A 4 -25.19 23.29 -5.62
C SER A 4 -24.90 21.87 -6.15
N GLU A 5 -23.69 21.39 -5.94
CA GLU A 5 -23.33 19.97 -6.08
C GLU A 5 -24.03 19.17 -4.98
N THR A 6 -25.17 18.58 -5.32
CA THR A 6 -25.84 17.60 -4.48
C THR A 6 -25.04 16.29 -4.56
N THR A 7 -24.21 16.04 -3.57
CA THR A 7 -23.56 14.73 -3.38
C THR A 7 -24.65 13.65 -3.20
N LYS A 8 -24.94 12.89 -4.25
CA LYS A 8 -25.87 11.76 -4.21
C LYS A 8 -25.35 10.73 -3.19
N LYS A 9 -26.06 10.55 -2.09
CA LYS A 9 -25.78 9.50 -1.09
C LYS A 9 -25.85 8.14 -1.78
N THR A 10 -24.70 7.48 -1.99
CA THR A 10 -24.61 6.15 -2.63
C THR A 10 -25.42 5.15 -1.82
N THR A 11 -26.35 4.41 -2.44
CA THR A 11 -27.16 3.41 -1.76
C THR A 11 -26.30 2.20 -1.32
N ARG A 12 -26.77 1.43 -0.32
CA ARG A 12 -26.10 0.21 0.13
C ARG A 12 -25.82 -0.77 -1.01
N ILE A 13 -26.79 -0.91 -1.93
CA ILE A 13 -26.66 -1.79 -3.10
C ILE A 13 -25.59 -1.29 -4.06
N GLN A 14 -25.51 0.02 -4.30
CA GLN A 14 -24.48 0.60 -5.15
C GLN A 14 -23.08 0.36 -4.58
N ARG A 15 -22.88 0.56 -3.27
CA ARG A 15 -21.60 0.27 -2.60
C ARG A 15 -21.20 -1.19 -2.76
N GLN A 16 -22.11 -2.11 -2.48
CA GLN A 16 -21.86 -3.55 -2.62
C GLN A 16 -21.48 -3.92 -4.07
N LYS A 17 -22.14 -3.37 -5.08
CA LYS A 17 -21.79 -3.61 -6.48
C LYS A 17 -20.44 -3.00 -6.85
N THR A 18 -20.15 -1.80 -6.38
CA THR A 18 -18.83 -1.16 -6.56
C THR A 18 -17.71 -2.01 -5.94
N ASP A 19 -17.91 -2.53 -4.73
CA ASP A 19 -16.90 -3.37 -4.07
C ASP A 19 -16.67 -4.69 -4.83
N ILE A 20 -17.72 -5.33 -5.37
CA ILE A 20 -17.57 -6.53 -6.22
C ILE A 20 -16.76 -6.22 -7.48
N ILE A 21 -17.02 -5.08 -8.13
CA ILE A 21 -16.28 -4.66 -9.33
C ILE A 21 -14.81 -4.38 -8.99
N LEU A 22 -14.55 -3.69 -7.90
CA LEU A 22 -13.19 -3.36 -7.48
C LEU A 22 -12.39 -4.61 -7.10
N GLU A 23 -13.01 -5.57 -6.42
CA GLU A 23 -12.36 -6.85 -6.08
C GLU A 23 -11.99 -7.65 -7.33
N ALA A 24 -12.93 -7.79 -8.27
CA ALA A 24 -12.67 -8.44 -9.55
C ALA A 24 -11.61 -7.71 -10.40
N ALA A 25 -11.60 -6.38 -10.34
CA ALA A 25 -10.61 -5.57 -11.03
C ALA A 25 -9.22 -5.71 -10.40
N LEU A 26 -9.14 -5.83 -9.07
CA LEU A 26 -7.90 -6.08 -8.36
C LEU A 26 -7.25 -7.40 -8.82
N ASP A 27 -8.01 -8.50 -8.91
CA ASP A 27 -7.53 -9.77 -9.46
C ASP A 27 -6.97 -9.58 -10.88
N VAL A 28 -7.78 -8.98 -11.76
CA VAL A 28 -7.40 -8.81 -13.16
C VAL A 28 -6.17 -7.90 -13.33
N PHE A 29 -6.08 -6.80 -12.56
CA PHE A 29 -4.95 -5.89 -12.66
C PHE A 29 -3.67 -6.45 -12.01
N SER A 30 -3.77 -7.23 -10.94
CA SER A 30 -2.61 -7.85 -10.30
C SER A 30 -1.97 -8.91 -11.21
N ASP A 31 -2.79 -9.65 -11.98
CA ASP A 31 -2.32 -10.72 -12.86
C ASP A 31 -1.81 -10.21 -14.21
N PHE A 32 -2.52 -9.24 -14.82
CA PHE A 32 -2.28 -8.83 -16.22
C PHE A 32 -1.73 -7.41 -16.35
N GLY A 33 -1.61 -6.68 -15.24
CA GLY A 33 -1.28 -5.26 -15.21
C GLY A 33 -2.37 -4.38 -15.84
N PHE A 34 -2.24 -3.06 -15.72
CA PHE A 34 -3.23 -2.14 -16.30
C PHE A 34 -3.36 -2.29 -17.82
N ARG A 35 -2.23 -2.39 -18.55
CA ARG A 35 -2.24 -2.44 -20.01
C ARG A 35 -2.80 -3.76 -20.57
N GLY A 36 -2.51 -4.88 -19.90
CA GLY A 36 -2.99 -6.21 -20.29
C GLY A 36 -4.45 -6.49 -19.95
N SER A 37 -5.08 -5.64 -19.15
CA SER A 37 -6.44 -5.83 -18.64
C SER A 37 -7.50 -5.15 -19.52
N THR A 38 -8.71 -5.72 -19.53
CA THR A 38 -9.88 -5.17 -20.24
C THR A 38 -11.10 -5.14 -19.33
N ILE A 39 -12.08 -4.26 -19.63
CA ILE A 39 -13.36 -4.25 -18.91
C ILE A 39 -14.11 -5.59 -19.08
N ASP A 40 -13.93 -6.27 -20.21
CA ASP A 40 -14.58 -7.58 -20.44
C ASP A 40 -13.99 -8.66 -19.51
N MET A 41 -12.67 -8.63 -19.21
CA MET A 41 -12.05 -9.50 -18.21
C MET A 41 -12.60 -9.22 -16.81
N ILE A 42 -12.70 -7.95 -16.43
CA ILE A 42 -13.26 -7.53 -15.14
C ILE A 42 -14.73 -7.95 -15.03
N ALA A 43 -15.50 -7.77 -16.08
CA ALA A 43 -16.91 -8.16 -16.12
C ALA A 43 -17.09 -9.67 -15.94
N LYS A 44 -16.26 -10.47 -16.62
CA LYS A 44 -16.23 -11.94 -16.47
C LYS A 44 -15.88 -12.34 -15.03
N GLN A 45 -14.84 -11.75 -14.45
CA GLN A 45 -14.39 -12.03 -13.08
C GLN A 45 -15.44 -11.63 -12.04
N ALA A 46 -16.12 -10.48 -12.24
CA ALA A 46 -17.19 -9.99 -11.37
C ALA A 46 -18.53 -10.75 -11.52
N ASN A 47 -18.64 -11.65 -12.50
CA ASN A 47 -19.90 -12.25 -12.93
C ASN A 47 -20.98 -11.20 -13.22
N LEU A 48 -20.59 -10.15 -13.95
CA LEU A 48 -21.43 -9.05 -14.37
C LEU A 48 -21.33 -8.85 -15.89
N SER A 49 -22.29 -8.14 -16.50
CA SER A 49 -22.18 -7.71 -17.88
C SER A 49 -21.32 -6.43 -17.98
N LYS A 50 -20.64 -6.23 -19.12
CA LYS A 50 -19.89 -5.00 -19.40
C LYS A 50 -20.74 -3.71 -19.23
N PRO A 51 -21.98 -3.63 -19.69
CA PRO A 51 -22.85 -2.49 -19.42
C PRO A 51 -23.07 -2.24 -17.91
N ASN A 52 -23.14 -3.31 -17.10
CA ASN A 52 -23.23 -3.15 -15.65
C ASN A 52 -21.97 -2.53 -15.05
N ILE A 53 -20.77 -2.92 -15.51
CA ILE A 53 -19.51 -2.27 -15.09
C ILE A 53 -19.54 -0.78 -15.45
N LEU A 54 -19.89 -0.48 -16.72
CA LEU A 54 -19.91 0.89 -17.24
C LEU A 54 -21.00 1.79 -16.64
N TYR A 55 -21.97 1.21 -15.96
CA TYR A 55 -22.92 1.97 -15.14
C TYR A 55 -22.28 2.55 -13.87
N TYR A 56 -21.27 1.88 -13.30
CA TYR A 56 -20.59 2.30 -12.07
C TYR A 56 -19.28 3.05 -12.34
N PHE A 57 -18.59 2.74 -13.43
CA PHE A 57 -17.30 3.30 -13.78
C PHE A 57 -17.27 3.66 -15.28
N ASP A 58 -16.90 4.88 -15.60
CA ASP A 58 -16.89 5.38 -16.97
C ASP A 58 -15.96 4.59 -17.90
N ASN A 59 -14.84 4.11 -17.36
CA ASN A 59 -13.82 3.38 -18.10
C ASN A 59 -12.93 2.55 -17.15
N LYS A 60 -12.00 1.79 -17.73
CA LYS A 60 -11.03 0.96 -17.01
C LYS A 60 -10.11 1.80 -16.11
N GLU A 61 -9.74 2.98 -16.56
CA GLU A 61 -8.86 3.89 -15.83
C GLU A 61 -9.53 4.39 -14.53
N ALA A 62 -10.82 4.73 -14.58
CA ALA A 62 -11.58 5.13 -13.38
C ALA A 62 -11.61 4.01 -12.32
N ILE A 63 -11.73 2.74 -12.73
CA ILE A 63 -11.64 1.58 -11.82
C ILE A 63 -10.24 1.51 -11.20
N HIS A 64 -9.20 1.64 -12.01
CA HIS A 64 -7.81 1.53 -11.59
C HIS A 64 -7.43 2.63 -10.60
N ILE A 65 -7.76 3.89 -10.90
CA ILE A 65 -7.52 5.03 -10.02
C ILE A 65 -8.23 4.83 -8.67
N THR A 66 -9.51 4.41 -8.70
CA THR A 66 -10.27 4.17 -7.46
C THR A 66 -9.62 3.09 -6.59
N LEU A 67 -9.07 2.03 -7.20
CA LEU A 67 -8.31 1.00 -6.48
C LEU A 67 -7.03 1.56 -5.86
N LEU A 68 -6.24 2.32 -6.64
CA LEU A 68 -4.99 2.91 -6.16
C LEU A 68 -5.21 3.91 -5.02
N GLU A 69 -6.23 4.74 -5.09
CA GLU A 69 -6.60 5.67 -4.02
C GLU A 69 -7.01 4.95 -2.74
N LYS A 70 -7.85 3.92 -2.86
CA LYS A 70 -8.27 3.08 -1.72
C LYS A 70 -7.08 2.38 -1.08
N LEU A 71 -6.20 1.83 -1.90
CA LEU A 71 -4.98 1.17 -1.50
C LEU A 71 -4.02 2.12 -0.78
N LEU A 72 -3.71 3.25 -1.38
CA LEU A 72 -2.80 4.24 -0.80
C LEU A 72 -3.28 4.71 0.56
N LYS A 73 -4.59 4.99 0.71
CA LYS A 73 -5.19 5.37 1.98
C LYS A 73 -4.97 4.30 3.06
N THR A 74 -5.18 3.03 2.72
CA THR A 74 -4.97 1.90 3.64
C THR A 74 -3.48 1.78 4.01
N TRP A 75 -2.58 1.89 3.03
CA TRP A 75 -1.14 1.70 3.21
C TRP A 75 -0.44 2.84 3.94
N LEU A 76 -1.04 4.03 3.96
CA LEU A 76 -0.55 5.16 4.75
C LEU A 76 -1.04 5.13 6.20
N ALA A 77 -2.07 4.35 6.52
CA ALA A 77 -2.63 4.31 7.87
C ALA A 77 -1.58 3.99 8.96
N PRO A 78 -0.70 2.97 8.83
CA PRO A 78 0.33 2.71 9.84
C PRO A 78 1.31 3.86 10.03
N LEU A 79 1.66 4.58 8.96
CA LEU A 79 2.54 5.74 9.05
C LEU A 79 1.88 6.89 9.82
N HIS A 80 0.56 7.08 9.68
CA HIS A 80 -0.20 8.04 10.47
C HIS A 80 -0.15 7.75 11.97
N GLU A 81 -0.06 6.47 12.37
CA GLU A 81 -0.10 6.04 13.78
C GLU A 81 1.19 6.32 14.54
N ILE A 82 2.34 6.54 13.89
CA ILE A 82 3.60 6.84 14.59
C ILE A 82 3.41 8.04 15.52
N ASN A 83 3.65 7.81 16.83
CA ASN A 83 3.42 8.78 17.91
C ASN A 83 4.75 9.21 18.52
N GLU A 84 5.00 10.52 18.58
CA GLU A 84 6.23 11.10 19.12
C GLU A 84 6.44 10.89 20.62
N ASN A 85 5.35 10.61 21.36
CA ASN A 85 5.38 10.44 22.80
C ASN A 85 5.74 9.01 23.27
N ASN A 86 5.73 8.05 22.35
CA ASN A 86 6.05 6.66 22.66
C ASN A 86 7.57 6.40 22.52
N PRO A 87 8.10 5.27 23.06
CA PRO A 87 9.48 4.86 22.85
C PRO A 87 9.79 4.72 21.35
N PRO A 88 10.81 5.42 20.83
CA PRO A 88 11.04 5.50 19.38
C PRO A 88 11.27 4.16 18.71
N ILE A 89 12.11 3.30 19.30
CA ILE A 89 12.45 1.98 18.74
C ILE A 89 11.18 1.11 18.66
N ASP A 90 10.35 1.13 19.69
CA ASP A 90 9.08 0.37 19.73
C ASP A 90 8.11 0.85 18.63
N GLU A 91 8.00 2.18 18.43
CA GLU A 91 7.16 2.77 17.38
C GLU A 91 7.62 2.35 15.98
N ILE A 92 8.94 2.38 15.72
CA ILE A 92 9.47 1.95 14.42
C ILE A 92 9.31 0.44 14.24
N CYS A 93 9.58 -0.37 15.26
CA CYS A 93 9.36 -1.82 15.20
C CYS A 93 7.88 -2.17 14.98
N LYS A 94 6.95 -1.46 15.63
CA LYS A 94 5.51 -1.58 15.38
C LYS A 94 5.16 -1.24 13.94
N TYR A 95 5.69 -0.15 13.41
CA TYR A 95 5.48 0.25 12.01
C TYR A 95 5.99 -0.80 11.02
N VAL A 96 7.19 -1.35 11.24
CA VAL A 96 7.77 -2.45 10.44
C VAL A 96 6.84 -3.66 10.45
N GLU A 97 6.34 -4.06 11.63
CA GLU A 97 5.43 -5.21 11.76
C GLU A 97 4.10 -4.99 11.04
N GLN A 98 3.51 -3.80 11.17
CA GLN A 98 2.29 -3.44 10.46
C GLN A 98 2.49 -3.48 8.93
N LYS A 99 3.61 -2.96 8.42
CA LYS A 99 3.94 -3.01 6.99
C LYS A 99 4.15 -4.44 6.50
N LEU A 100 4.83 -5.27 7.28
CA LEU A 100 5.04 -6.68 6.94
C LEU A 100 3.71 -7.46 6.95
N THR A 101 2.85 -7.22 7.93
CA THR A 101 1.51 -7.79 8.01
C THR A 101 0.68 -7.41 6.79
N MET A 102 0.74 -6.15 6.35
CA MET A 102 0.04 -5.71 5.14
C MET A 102 0.57 -6.39 3.88
N ALA A 103 1.88 -6.57 3.76
CA ALA A 103 2.48 -7.30 2.63
C ALA A 103 2.01 -8.77 2.59
N ARG A 104 1.87 -9.41 3.75
CA ARG A 104 1.33 -10.77 3.86
C ARG A 104 -0.15 -10.86 3.51
N ASP A 105 -0.95 -9.95 4.06
CA ASP A 105 -2.42 -10.05 3.99
C ASP A 105 -2.98 -9.45 2.68
N PHE A 106 -2.23 -8.58 2.00
CA PHE A 106 -2.63 -7.86 0.78
C PHE A 106 -1.60 -7.95 -0.35
N PRO A 107 -1.16 -9.17 -0.77
CA PRO A 107 -0.10 -9.32 -1.78
C PRO A 107 -0.53 -8.85 -3.18
N ARG A 108 -1.81 -8.99 -3.55
CA ARG A 108 -2.35 -8.51 -4.84
C ARG A 108 -2.28 -6.99 -4.94
N GLU A 109 -2.67 -6.32 -3.85
CA GLU A 109 -2.62 -4.87 -3.72
C GLU A 109 -1.18 -4.37 -3.77
N SER A 110 -0.24 -5.08 -3.13
CA SER A 110 1.18 -4.77 -3.19
C SER A 110 1.69 -4.81 -4.63
N LYS A 111 1.42 -5.90 -5.35
CA LYS A 111 1.81 -6.07 -6.76
C LYS A 111 1.18 -5.01 -7.67
N LEU A 112 -0.11 -4.68 -7.45
CA LEU A 112 -0.79 -3.62 -8.20
C LEU A 112 -0.05 -2.29 -8.05
N PHE A 113 0.25 -1.90 -6.81
CA PHE A 113 0.94 -0.64 -6.51
C PHE A 113 2.39 -0.64 -7.04
N ALA A 114 3.13 -1.74 -6.83
CA ALA A 114 4.49 -1.86 -7.34
C ALA A 114 4.54 -1.71 -8.87
N ASN A 115 3.61 -2.33 -9.60
CA ASN A 115 3.50 -2.18 -11.05
C ASN A 115 3.21 -0.75 -11.48
N GLU A 116 2.35 -0.03 -10.77
CA GLU A 116 2.06 1.39 -11.05
C GLU A 116 3.32 2.26 -10.86
N ILE A 117 4.05 2.06 -9.74
CA ILE A 117 5.29 2.80 -9.47
C ILE A 117 6.37 2.51 -10.51
N LEU A 118 6.59 1.25 -10.87
CA LEU A 118 7.58 0.84 -11.87
C LEU A 118 7.30 1.43 -13.27
N GLN A 119 6.03 1.73 -13.57
CA GLN A 119 5.65 2.38 -14.82
C GLN A 119 5.71 3.93 -14.76
N GLY A 120 6.23 4.50 -13.69
CA GLY A 120 6.36 5.96 -13.50
C GLY A 120 5.16 6.60 -12.80
N ALA A 121 4.30 5.79 -12.17
CA ALA A 121 3.12 6.25 -11.42
C ALA A 121 2.14 7.13 -12.21
N PRO A 122 1.75 6.76 -13.44
CA PRO A 122 0.96 7.63 -14.32
C PRO A 122 -0.39 8.06 -13.74
N HIS A 123 -0.97 7.25 -12.83
CA HIS A 123 -2.30 7.51 -12.26
C HIS A 123 -2.27 8.00 -10.81
N VAL A 124 -1.16 7.82 -10.08
CA VAL A 124 -1.07 8.10 -8.63
C VAL A 124 0.00 9.15 -8.28
N LEU A 125 0.70 9.68 -9.28
CA LEU A 125 1.78 10.66 -9.07
C LEU A 125 1.35 11.91 -8.26
N PRO A 126 0.16 12.51 -8.49
CA PRO A 126 -0.29 13.65 -7.69
C PRO A 126 -0.41 13.32 -6.19
N GLU A 127 -0.93 12.15 -5.85
CA GLU A 127 -1.09 11.67 -4.47
C GLU A 127 0.28 11.41 -3.81
N LEU A 128 1.23 10.86 -4.57
CA LEU A 128 2.61 10.67 -4.09
C LEU A 128 3.29 12.00 -3.80
N GLN A 129 3.14 12.98 -4.69
CA GLN A 129 3.72 14.32 -4.56
C GLN A 129 3.00 15.19 -3.54
N GLY A 130 1.73 14.93 -3.27
CA GLY A 130 0.89 15.63 -2.31
C GLY A 130 0.83 14.92 -0.96
N THR A 131 -0.14 14.04 -0.81
CA THR A 131 -0.52 13.41 0.46
C THR A 131 0.62 12.59 1.09
N LEU A 132 1.28 11.73 0.29
CA LEU A 132 2.37 10.91 0.80
C LEU A 132 3.55 11.78 1.24
N ARG A 133 3.99 12.71 0.40
CA ARG A 133 5.11 13.62 0.72
C ARG A 133 4.85 14.39 2.01
N ALA A 134 3.69 15.03 2.15
CA ALA A 134 3.34 15.79 3.34
C ALA A 134 3.35 14.93 4.61
N LEU A 135 2.84 13.70 4.53
CA LEU A 135 2.86 12.76 5.64
C LEU A 135 4.28 12.35 6.02
N VAL A 136 5.12 11.98 5.04
CA VAL A 136 6.52 11.63 5.25
C VAL A 136 7.28 12.79 5.88
N GLU A 137 7.14 14.01 5.38
CA GLU A 137 7.77 15.21 5.95
C GLU A 137 7.35 15.43 7.42
N LYS A 138 6.07 15.25 7.74
CA LYS A 138 5.57 15.34 9.11
C LYS A 138 6.24 14.30 10.03
N LYS A 139 6.30 13.03 9.60
CA LYS A 139 6.89 11.95 10.40
C LYS A 139 8.42 12.00 10.45
N ALA A 140 9.06 12.47 9.39
CA ALA A 140 10.49 12.73 9.37
C ALA A 140 10.93 13.75 10.45
N LYS A 141 10.08 14.76 10.73
CA LYS A 141 10.34 15.70 11.84
C LYS A 141 10.35 15.00 13.19
N ILE A 142 9.48 14.02 13.42
CA ILE A 142 9.44 13.22 14.64
C ILE A 142 10.75 12.42 14.78
N ILE A 143 11.17 11.71 13.73
CA ILE A 143 12.41 10.92 13.73
C ILE A 143 13.62 11.82 14.02
N LYS A 144 13.73 12.96 13.31
CA LYS A 144 14.82 13.94 13.55
C LYS A 144 14.83 14.49 14.98
N ASN A 145 13.66 14.67 15.57
CA ASN A 145 13.54 15.13 16.96
C ASN A 145 14.05 14.07 17.94
N TRP A 146 13.71 12.80 17.72
CA TRP A 146 14.23 11.68 18.52
C TRP A 146 15.75 11.56 18.43
N SER A 147 16.35 11.69 17.23
CA SER A 147 17.82 11.72 17.04
C SER A 147 18.46 12.89 17.79
N LYS A 148 17.90 14.11 17.66
CA LYS A 148 18.42 15.29 18.38
C LYS A 148 18.35 15.16 19.92
N GLN A 149 17.41 14.38 20.42
CA GLN A 149 17.28 14.08 21.86
C GLN A 149 18.19 12.92 22.32
N GLY A 150 18.97 12.33 21.42
CA GLY A 150 19.80 11.16 21.71
C GLY A 150 19.00 9.88 22.02
N LYS A 151 17.73 9.83 21.64
CA LYS A 151 16.87 8.67 21.87
C LYS A 151 17.06 7.57 20.84
N ILE A 152 17.56 7.93 19.67
CA ILE A 152 17.99 7.03 18.58
C ILE A 152 19.24 7.58 17.92
N ALA A 153 19.94 6.72 17.18
CA ALA A 153 21.07 7.08 16.34
C ALA A 153 20.73 8.22 15.36
N ASP A 154 21.72 8.97 14.91
CA ASP A 154 21.54 9.99 13.88
C ASP A 154 21.39 9.32 12.50
N ILE A 155 20.18 9.35 11.99
CA ILE A 155 19.84 8.74 10.69
C ILE A 155 19.01 9.69 9.83
N ASP A 156 19.08 9.52 8.51
CA ASP A 156 18.17 10.19 7.60
C ASP A 156 16.78 9.52 7.62
N PRO A 157 15.71 10.25 8.01
CA PRO A 157 14.36 9.68 8.11
C PRO A 157 13.80 9.17 6.79
N ASN A 158 14.15 9.80 5.66
CA ASN A 158 13.64 9.37 4.36
C ASN A 158 14.22 8.01 3.99
N HIS A 159 15.54 7.84 4.19
CA HIS A 159 16.20 6.56 3.97
C HIS A 159 15.71 5.47 4.92
N LEU A 160 15.36 5.83 6.17
CA LEU A 160 14.70 4.90 7.09
C LEU A 160 13.37 4.40 6.53
N PHE A 161 12.49 5.32 6.09
CA PHE A 161 11.19 4.92 5.50
C PHE A 161 11.36 4.12 4.22
N PHE A 162 12.25 4.52 3.31
CA PHE A 162 12.52 3.77 2.08
C PHE A 162 13.04 2.36 2.38
N SER A 163 13.92 2.21 3.37
CA SER A 163 14.43 0.90 3.79
C SER A 163 13.34 0.02 4.38
N ILE A 164 12.45 0.57 5.22
CA ILE A 164 11.31 -0.17 5.77
C ILE A 164 10.40 -0.63 4.63
N TRP A 165 10.03 0.25 3.70
CA TRP A 165 9.17 -0.12 2.58
C TRP A 165 9.81 -1.19 1.70
N ALA A 166 11.06 -1.01 1.30
CA ALA A 166 11.77 -1.97 0.46
C ALA A 166 11.87 -3.36 1.11
N THR A 167 12.22 -3.42 2.40
CA THR A 167 12.42 -4.70 3.09
C THR A 167 11.10 -5.41 3.43
N THR A 168 10.02 -4.68 3.72
CA THR A 168 8.73 -5.29 4.07
C THR A 168 7.90 -5.69 2.85
N GLN A 169 7.91 -4.88 1.78
CA GLN A 169 7.16 -5.16 0.56
C GLN A 169 7.82 -6.24 -0.31
N HIS A 170 9.12 -6.45 -0.18
CA HIS A 170 9.86 -7.46 -0.94
C HIS A 170 9.21 -8.85 -0.88
N TYR A 171 8.71 -9.25 0.27
CA TYR A 171 8.09 -10.57 0.48
C TYR A 171 6.78 -10.76 -0.31
N ALA A 172 6.08 -9.69 -0.66
CA ALA A 172 4.87 -9.74 -1.48
C ALA A 172 5.18 -9.49 -2.96
N ASP A 173 6.01 -8.47 -3.27
CA ASP A 173 6.26 -8.03 -4.65
C ASP A 173 7.14 -9.02 -5.40
N PHE A 174 8.04 -9.73 -4.68
CA PHE A 174 8.99 -10.71 -5.19
C PHE A 174 8.79 -12.10 -4.57
N ASP A 175 7.55 -12.47 -4.28
CA ASP A 175 7.18 -13.74 -3.63
C ASP A 175 7.75 -14.96 -4.34
N ILE A 176 7.73 -14.97 -5.68
CA ILE A 176 8.30 -16.07 -6.47
C ILE A 176 9.81 -16.22 -6.19
N GLN A 177 10.54 -15.09 -6.10
CA GLN A 177 11.98 -15.13 -5.78
C GLN A 177 12.20 -15.65 -4.35
N VAL A 178 11.41 -15.14 -3.40
CA VAL A 178 11.51 -15.56 -1.98
C VAL A 178 11.25 -17.07 -1.85
N GLN A 179 10.16 -17.56 -2.43
CA GLN A 179 9.82 -18.99 -2.41
C GLN A 179 10.87 -19.86 -3.10
N SER A 180 11.38 -19.39 -4.26
CA SER A 180 12.43 -20.12 -4.99
C SER A 180 13.73 -20.25 -4.21
N VAL A 181 14.09 -19.22 -3.42
CA VAL A 181 15.31 -19.24 -2.59
C VAL A 181 15.12 -20.12 -1.36
N LEU A 182 13.96 -20.06 -0.71
CA LEU A 182 13.67 -20.88 0.46
C LEU A 182 13.53 -22.38 0.09
N ASN A 183 13.07 -22.65 -1.12
CA ASN A 183 12.89 -23.99 -1.70
C ASN A 183 12.12 -24.97 -0.78
N ASP A 184 11.20 -24.45 0.03
CA ASP A 184 10.36 -25.20 0.96
C ASP A 184 9.02 -24.50 1.13
N GLU A 185 7.97 -25.07 0.55
CA GLU A 185 6.60 -24.51 0.58
C GLU A 185 5.97 -24.55 1.99
N THR A 186 6.57 -25.27 2.92
CA THR A 186 6.08 -25.34 4.32
C THR A 186 6.55 -24.15 5.16
N ILE A 187 7.54 -23.40 4.68
CA ILE A 187 8.09 -22.22 5.36
C ILE A 187 7.23 -20.99 5.03
N ASP A 188 6.60 -20.42 6.05
CA ASP A 188 6.04 -19.06 5.94
C ASP A 188 7.16 -18.01 6.13
N PRO A 189 7.58 -17.33 5.06
CA PRO A 189 8.67 -16.35 5.15
C PRO A 189 8.37 -15.19 6.09
N PHE A 190 7.10 -14.86 6.33
CA PHE A 190 6.71 -13.76 7.19
C PHE A 190 6.95 -14.05 8.68
N GLN A 191 6.89 -15.31 9.09
CA GLN A 191 7.19 -15.71 10.48
C GLN A 191 8.65 -15.41 10.86
N SER A 192 9.60 -15.66 9.98
CA SER A 192 11.03 -15.40 10.22
C SER A 192 11.40 -13.95 9.90
N ALA A 193 10.73 -13.30 8.95
CA ALA A 193 10.96 -11.92 8.56
C ALA A 193 10.68 -10.92 9.69
N SER A 194 9.58 -11.12 10.44
CA SER A 194 9.20 -10.19 11.51
C SER A 194 10.29 -10.02 12.58
N PRO A 195 10.78 -11.07 13.26
CA PRO A 195 11.85 -10.91 14.25
C PRO A 195 13.16 -10.43 13.64
N PHE A 196 13.48 -10.85 12.40
CA PHE A 196 14.70 -10.42 11.70
C PHE A 196 14.67 -8.91 11.42
N LEU A 197 13.61 -8.40 10.81
CA LEU A 197 13.49 -6.97 10.47
C LEU A 197 13.40 -6.10 11.72
N LYS A 198 12.67 -6.52 12.75
CA LYS A 198 12.62 -5.80 14.02
C LYS A 198 14.02 -5.70 14.65
N LYS A 199 14.79 -6.78 14.68
CA LYS A 199 16.16 -6.76 15.18
C LYS A 199 17.05 -5.86 14.32
N MET A 200 16.96 -5.93 13.00
CA MET A 200 17.75 -5.11 12.08
C MET A 200 17.50 -3.61 12.33
N PHE A 201 16.23 -3.19 12.37
CA PHE A 201 15.89 -1.78 12.57
C PHE A 201 16.15 -1.32 14.01
N SER A 202 15.90 -2.14 15.05
CA SER A 202 16.22 -1.77 16.43
C SER A 202 17.73 -1.55 16.60
N THR A 203 18.57 -2.47 16.12
CA THR A 203 20.03 -2.34 16.21
C THR A 203 20.56 -1.11 15.45
N MET A 204 19.99 -0.82 14.27
CA MET A 204 20.37 0.39 13.50
C MET A 204 19.99 1.69 14.23
N LEU A 205 18.94 1.66 15.07
CA LEU A 205 18.41 2.83 15.78
C LEU A 205 18.99 3.00 17.18
N GLU A 206 19.77 2.04 17.71
CA GLU A 206 20.44 2.18 19.01
C GLU A 206 21.36 3.41 18.99
N PRO A 207 21.30 4.27 20.04
CA PRO A 207 22.09 5.52 20.14
C PRO A 207 23.59 5.31 20.11
#